data_60d91c869bff262b61576c3ffe512286
#
_entry.id   60d91c869bff262b61576c3ffe512286
#
_cell.length_a   1.000
_cell.length_b   1.000
_cell.length_c   1.000
_cell.angle_alpha   90.00
_cell.angle_beta   90.00
_cell.angle_gamma   90.00
#
_symmetry.space_group_name_H-M   'P 1'
#
loop_
_entity.id
_entity.type
_entity.pdbx_description
1 polymer ?
#
loop_
_entity_poly.entity_id
_entity_poly.type
_entity_poly.pdbx_seq_one_letter_code
_entity_poly.pdbx_strand_id
1 'polypeptide(L)'
;MTRSAQQRQTGLRQQPLVLLVLVLLFCSAMVSRLVWMQLLEGSRFRELADENRIRLVPRSPIRGRLLDRKGRVLATSKLTYSLYLEPRLVSDDDWPDLRDRLARLLSLKPDLLDQRRQKGLDRDGYRTTLALDLKPEQVLRFREQALGLRGAQVDVDILRSYPNGTLAAHALGYTQPITESEFEILAEKGYKIRDRIGRTGVEAAYERHLRGKWGGQMLEVNAMGEVQRNLGDRPSQAGKDLVLTLDLDLQRVAEQALADKPGGAVVALEAATCLLYTSPSPRDLYQ
;
A
#
# COMPACT_ATOMS: atom_id res chain seq x y z
N MET A 1 85.71 10.23 -31.68
CA MET A 1 84.65 9.47 -30.97
C MET A 1 84.08 10.20 -29.75
N THR A 2 83.63 11.43 -29.87
CA THR A 2 83.17 12.25 -28.70
C THR A 2 81.82 12.98 -28.92
N ARG A 3 81.11 12.71 -30.03
CA ARG A 3 79.77 13.33 -30.26
C ARG A 3 78.53 12.55 -29.78
N SER A 4 78.71 11.26 -29.39
CA SER A 4 77.53 10.41 -29.00
C SER A 4 77.18 10.46 -27.51
N ALA A 5 78.09 10.95 -26.66
CA ALA A 5 77.80 11.00 -25.20
C ALA A 5 76.97 12.25 -24.77
N GLN A 6 77.15 13.39 -25.49
CA GLN A 6 76.45 14.61 -25.18
C GLN A 6 74.95 14.60 -25.57
N GLN A 7 74.61 13.85 -26.61
CA GLN A 7 73.19 13.71 -27.02
C GLN A 7 72.35 12.80 -26.10
N ARG A 8 72.99 11.86 -25.39
CA ARG A 8 72.28 11.01 -24.40
C ARG A 8 71.96 11.75 -23.08
N GLN A 9 72.79 12.71 -22.68
CA GLN A 9 72.56 13.47 -21.44
C GLN A 9 71.46 14.54 -21.56
N THR A 10 71.24 15.12 -22.74
CA THR A 10 70.12 16.07 -22.96
C THR A 10 68.76 15.36 -22.99
N GLY A 11 68.67 14.11 -23.49
CA GLY A 11 67.44 13.33 -23.46
C GLY A 11 66.99 12.89 -22.06
N LEU A 12 67.93 12.55 -21.19
CA LEU A 12 67.65 12.17 -19.78
C LEU A 12 67.18 13.35 -18.92
N ARG A 13 67.52 14.58 -19.24
CA ARG A 13 67.05 15.78 -18.52
C ARG A 13 65.65 16.24 -18.93
N GLN A 14 65.18 15.87 -20.11
CA GLN A 14 63.84 16.25 -20.61
C GLN A 14 62.75 15.28 -20.17
N GLN A 15 63.11 13.99 -19.91
CA GLN A 15 62.15 12.98 -19.49
C GLN A 15 61.40 13.31 -18.21
N PRO A 16 62.04 13.76 -17.10
CA PRO A 16 61.30 14.15 -15.88
C PRO A 16 60.43 15.37 -16.10
N LEU A 17 60.83 16.30 -16.97
CA LEU A 17 60.05 17.49 -17.27
C LEU A 17 58.79 17.16 -18.09
N VAL A 18 58.87 16.26 -19.05
CA VAL A 18 57.74 15.72 -19.81
C VAL A 18 56.78 14.99 -18.86
N LEU A 19 57.32 14.16 -17.96
CA LEU A 19 56.50 13.43 -16.97
C LEU A 19 55.80 14.38 -16.02
N LEU A 20 56.48 15.44 -15.55
CA LEU A 20 55.87 16.48 -14.71
C LEU A 20 54.74 17.20 -15.46
N VAL A 21 54.90 17.55 -16.71
CA VAL A 21 53.88 18.20 -17.55
C VAL A 21 52.67 17.28 -17.73
N LEU A 22 52.90 15.99 -17.99
CA LEU A 22 51.79 15.01 -18.10
C LEU A 22 51.02 14.87 -16.80
N VAL A 23 51.68 14.80 -15.64
CA VAL A 23 51.05 14.75 -14.34
C VAL A 23 50.24 16.00 -14.07
N LEU A 24 50.79 17.18 -14.37
CA LEU A 24 50.09 18.47 -14.21
C LEU A 24 48.85 18.55 -15.10
N LEU A 25 48.92 18.10 -16.35
CA LEU A 25 47.79 18.05 -17.27
C LEU A 25 46.73 17.10 -16.76
N PHE A 26 47.10 15.93 -16.27
CA PHE A 26 46.16 14.96 -15.68
C PHE A 26 45.47 15.50 -14.42
N CYS A 27 46.24 16.11 -13.51
CA CYS A 27 45.68 16.76 -12.33
C CYS A 27 44.75 17.93 -12.69
N SER A 28 45.13 18.75 -13.68
CA SER A 28 44.30 19.86 -14.17
C SER A 28 42.97 19.33 -14.77
N ALA A 29 43.01 18.24 -15.54
CA ALA A 29 41.80 17.62 -16.08
C ALA A 29 40.88 17.08 -14.95
N MET A 30 41.47 16.46 -13.95
CA MET A 30 40.69 15.98 -12.78
C MET A 30 40.07 17.14 -11.99
N VAL A 31 40.83 18.20 -11.72
CA VAL A 31 40.31 19.40 -11.03
C VAL A 31 39.21 20.05 -11.86
N SER A 32 39.41 20.20 -13.16
CA SER A 32 38.39 20.73 -14.06
C SER A 32 37.10 19.91 -14.03
N ARG A 33 37.23 18.59 -14.03
CA ARG A 33 36.06 17.70 -13.92
C ARG A 33 35.34 17.81 -12.56
N LEU A 34 36.10 17.93 -11.49
CA LEU A 34 35.54 18.17 -10.15
C LEU A 34 34.79 19.49 -10.07
N VAL A 35 35.38 20.55 -10.59
CA VAL A 35 34.73 21.87 -10.63
C VAL A 35 33.45 21.84 -11.45
N TRP A 36 33.47 21.17 -12.61
CA TRP A 36 32.26 20.95 -13.41
C TRP A 36 31.15 20.26 -12.62
N MET A 37 31.44 19.12 -12.00
CA MET A 37 30.47 18.35 -11.21
C MET A 37 29.92 19.14 -10.01
N GLN A 38 30.77 19.94 -9.34
CA GLN A 38 30.36 20.68 -8.16
C GLN A 38 29.60 21.97 -8.48
N LEU A 39 30.00 22.71 -9.52
CA LEU A 39 29.40 24.02 -9.84
C LEU A 39 28.21 23.89 -10.81
N LEU A 40 28.31 23.04 -11.84
CA LEU A 40 27.28 22.96 -12.89
C LEU A 40 26.29 21.85 -12.64
N GLU A 41 26.70 20.69 -12.10
CA GLU A 41 25.83 19.58 -11.80
C GLU A 41 25.49 19.44 -10.30
N GLY A 42 26.04 20.30 -9.45
CA GLY A 42 25.90 20.20 -8.00
C GLY A 42 24.46 20.30 -7.49
N SER A 43 23.61 21.08 -8.14
CA SER A 43 22.19 21.18 -7.83
C SER A 43 21.46 19.87 -8.12
N ARG A 44 21.72 19.28 -9.28
CA ARG A 44 21.15 18.00 -9.71
C ARG A 44 21.56 16.85 -8.79
N PHE A 45 22.83 16.78 -8.39
CA PHE A 45 23.28 15.74 -7.45
C PHE A 45 22.73 15.93 -6.04
N ARG A 46 22.48 17.15 -5.59
CA ARG A 46 21.78 17.42 -4.32
C ARG A 46 20.33 16.96 -4.40
N GLU A 47 19.62 17.27 -5.47
CA GLU A 47 18.24 16.82 -5.68
C GLU A 47 18.13 15.29 -5.66
N LEU A 48 19.00 14.59 -6.40
CA LEU A 48 19.07 13.13 -6.37
C LEU A 48 19.43 12.56 -4.99
N ALA A 49 20.30 13.24 -4.25
CA ALA A 49 20.64 12.84 -2.88
C ALA A 49 19.47 13.05 -1.92
N ASP A 50 18.73 14.12 -2.06
CA ASP A 50 17.54 14.41 -1.24
C ASP A 50 16.39 13.47 -1.59
N GLU A 51 16.17 13.12 -2.84
CA GLU A 51 15.19 12.09 -3.26
C GLU A 51 15.50 10.71 -2.64
N ASN A 52 16.76 10.33 -2.58
CA ASN A 52 17.16 9.07 -1.94
C ASN A 52 17.10 9.10 -0.41
N ARG A 53 17.24 10.28 0.19
CA ARG A 53 17.24 10.48 1.64
C ARG A 53 15.85 10.65 2.23
N ILE A 54 14.90 11.16 1.43
CA ILE A 54 13.54 11.44 1.88
C ILE A 54 12.63 10.28 1.47
N ARG A 55 12.11 9.56 2.45
CA ARG A 55 11.12 8.51 2.25
C ARG A 55 9.74 9.00 2.62
N LEU A 56 8.83 9.01 1.66
CA LEU A 56 7.42 9.27 1.92
C LEU A 56 6.72 7.97 2.35
N VAL A 57 6.34 7.91 3.63
CA VAL A 57 5.53 6.80 4.16
C VAL A 57 4.06 7.19 4.04
N PRO A 58 3.30 6.59 3.12
CA PRO A 58 1.91 6.97 2.90
C PRO A 58 1.03 6.53 4.09
N ARG A 59 0.13 7.42 4.52
CA ARG A 59 -0.90 7.14 5.53
C ARG A 59 -2.27 7.03 4.88
N SER A 60 -2.88 5.86 5.00
CA SER A 60 -4.20 5.58 4.43
C SER A 60 -5.29 6.44 5.09
N PRO A 61 -6.20 7.02 4.30
CA PRO A 61 -7.36 7.72 4.82
C PRO A 61 -8.39 6.72 5.38
N ILE A 62 -9.14 7.15 6.38
CA ILE A 62 -10.32 6.44 6.85
C ILE A 62 -11.45 6.69 5.85
N ARG A 63 -12.05 5.61 5.34
CA ARG A 63 -13.19 5.69 4.43
C ARG A 63 -14.44 6.17 5.18
N GLY A 64 -15.21 7.09 4.59
CA GLY A 64 -16.44 7.64 5.15
C GLY A 64 -17.45 6.56 5.51
N ARG A 65 -18.27 6.80 6.51
CA ARG A 65 -19.31 5.87 6.95
C ARG A 65 -20.53 5.96 6.03
N LEU A 66 -21.23 4.83 5.88
CA LEU A 66 -22.58 4.80 5.35
C LEU A 66 -23.56 4.71 6.50
N LEU A 67 -24.50 5.63 6.55
CA LEU A 67 -25.50 5.75 7.60
C LEU A 67 -26.89 5.59 6.98
N ASP A 68 -27.83 5.05 7.76
CA ASP A 68 -29.23 5.06 7.36
C ASP A 68 -29.88 6.44 7.62
N ARG A 69 -31.16 6.59 7.26
CA ARG A 69 -31.93 7.84 7.47
C ARG A 69 -32.01 8.31 8.92
N LYS A 70 -31.80 7.41 9.89
CA LYS A 70 -31.81 7.66 11.33
C LYS A 70 -30.40 7.82 11.91
N GLY A 71 -29.35 7.83 11.08
CA GLY A 71 -27.95 7.96 11.50
C GLY A 71 -27.31 6.66 12.02
N ARG A 72 -27.95 5.50 11.85
CA ARG A 72 -27.40 4.21 12.27
C ARG A 72 -26.38 3.72 11.23
N VAL A 73 -25.32 3.09 11.72
CA VAL A 73 -24.19 2.66 10.88
C VAL A 73 -24.56 1.44 10.03
N LEU A 74 -24.49 1.61 8.71
CA LEU A 74 -24.62 0.54 7.70
C LEU A 74 -23.28 -0.02 7.27
N ALA A 75 -22.29 0.86 7.07
CA ALA A 75 -20.91 0.46 6.81
C ALA A 75 -19.93 1.46 7.45
N THR A 76 -18.84 0.93 8.00
CA THR A 76 -17.80 1.72 8.67
C THR A 76 -16.42 1.16 8.35
N SER A 77 -15.38 1.88 8.76
CA SER A 77 -14.00 1.40 8.71
C SER A 77 -13.59 0.90 10.09
N LYS A 78 -13.02 -0.29 10.16
CA LYS A 78 -12.52 -0.92 11.38
C LYS A 78 -11.00 -1.00 11.30
N LEU A 79 -10.32 -0.49 12.33
CA LEU A 79 -8.89 -0.77 12.52
C LEU A 79 -8.74 -2.23 12.95
N THR A 80 -7.86 -2.92 12.27
CA THR A 80 -7.58 -4.33 12.53
C THR A 80 -6.11 -4.62 12.34
N TYR A 81 -5.68 -5.81 12.70
CA TYR A 81 -4.34 -6.28 12.45
C TYR A 81 -4.33 -7.27 11.30
N SER A 82 -3.36 -7.12 10.41
CA SER A 82 -3.15 -8.03 9.28
C SER A 82 -1.74 -8.60 9.29
N LEU A 83 -1.61 -9.88 8.96
CA LEU A 83 -0.32 -10.55 8.80
C LEU A 83 0.14 -10.39 7.36
N TYR A 84 1.33 -9.93 7.22
CA TYR A 84 2.03 -9.77 5.96
C TYR A 84 3.28 -10.64 5.92
N LEU A 85 3.63 -11.06 4.72
CA LEU A 85 4.87 -11.76 4.42
C LEU A 85 5.63 -10.98 3.35
N GLU A 86 6.93 -10.87 3.51
CA GLU A 86 7.86 -10.46 2.46
C GLU A 86 8.52 -11.72 1.87
N PRO A 87 7.97 -12.29 0.77
CA PRO A 87 8.40 -13.59 0.28
C PRO A 87 9.90 -13.66 -0.07
N ARG A 88 10.50 -12.53 -0.48
CA ARG A 88 11.93 -12.43 -0.81
C ARG A 88 12.85 -12.61 0.40
N LEU A 89 12.36 -12.40 1.61
CA LEU A 89 13.14 -12.55 2.84
C LEU A 89 13.10 -13.98 3.39
N VAL A 90 12.31 -14.86 2.76
CA VAL A 90 12.10 -16.24 3.22
C VAL A 90 12.46 -17.19 2.09
N SER A 91 13.50 -18.00 2.30
CA SER A 91 13.91 -19.03 1.34
C SER A 91 12.85 -20.12 1.20
N ASP A 92 12.90 -20.88 0.10
CA ASP A 92 11.99 -22.02 -0.08
C ASP A 92 12.24 -23.12 0.96
N ASP A 93 13.47 -23.25 1.43
CA ASP A 93 13.84 -24.22 2.46
C ASP A 93 13.33 -23.83 3.86
N ASP A 94 13.30 -22.53 4.19
CA ASP A 94 12.83 -22.02 5.48
C ASP A 94 11.29 -21.90 5.55
N TRP A 95 10.64 -21.84 4.39
CA TRP A 95 9.22 -21.61 4.31
C TRP A 95 8.36 -22.65 5.02
N PRO A 96 8.60 -23.98 4.89
CA PRO A 96 7.76 -24.98 5.54
C PRO A 96 7.72 -24.82 7.07
N ASP A 97 8.88 -24.54 7.70
CA ASP A 97 8.97 -24.34 9.14
C ASP A 97 8.26 -23.04 9.58
N LEU A 98 8.49 -21.95 8.86
CA LEU A 98 7.79 -20.68 9.10
C LEU A 98 6.28 -20.81 8.94
N ARG A 99 5.83 -21.47 7.84
CA ARG A 99 4.41 -21.74 7.57
C ARG A 99 3.74 -22.47 8.72
N ASP A 100 4.36 -23.57 9.17
CA ASP A 100 3.81 -24.42 10.21
C ASP A 100 3.77 -23.73 11.57
N ARG A 101 4.74 -22.87 11.87
CA ARG A 101 4.72 -22.00 13.06
C ARG A 101 3.58 -20.97 12.96
N LEU A 102 3.44 -20.27 11.83
CA LEU A 102 2.36 -19.30 11.62
C LEU A 102 0.98 -19.97 11.66
N ALA A 103 0.84 -21.15 11.06
CA ALA A 103 -0.41 -21.92 11.08
C ALA A 103 -0.85 -22.25 12.51
N ARG A 104 0.08 -22.70 13.37
CA ARG A 104 -0.19 -23.00 14.79
C ARG A 104 -0.49 -21.73 15.58
N LEU A 105 0.31 -20.68 15.45
CA LEU A 105 0.15 -19.43 16.20
C LEU A 105 -1.17 -18.73 15.92
N LEU A 106 -1.59 -18.74 14.65
CA LEU A 106 -2.74 -17.98 14.20
C LEU A 106 -3.97 -18.85 13.93
N SER A 107 -3.87 -20.19 14.17
CA SER A 107 -4.92 -21.16 13.88
C SER A 107 -5.40 -21.08 12.42
N LEU A 108 -4.46 -20.96 11.49
CA LEU A 108 -4.70 -20.90 10.05
C LEU A 108 -4.38 -22.25 9.39
N LYS A 109 -5.03 -22.51 8.25
CA LYS A 109 -4.72 -23.69 7.44
C LYS A 109 -3.39 -23.50 6.69
N PRO A 110 -2.43 -24.44 6.76
CA PRO A 110 -1.15 -24.34 6.05
C PRO A 110 -1.32 -24.12 4.53
N ASP A 111 -2.21 -24.88 3.90
CA ASP A 111 -2.49 -24.78 2.45
C ASP A 111 -2.92 -23.36 2.02
N LEU A 112 -3.66 -22.66 2.89
CA LEU A 112 -4.05 -21.28 2.63
C LEU A 112 -2.84 -20.33 2.63
N LEU A 113 -1.88 -20.58 3.51
CA LEU A 113 -0.64 -19.80 3.59
C LEU A 113 0.23 -20.05 2.36
N ASP A 114 0.32 -21.31 1.90
CA ASP A 114 1.05 -21.68 0.67
C ASP A 114 0.44 -20.98 -0.55
N GLN A 115 -0.87 -21.05 -0.73
CA GLN A 115 -1.55 -20.37 -1.84
C GLN A 115 -1.32 -18.85 -1.84
N ARG A 116 -1.34 -18.22 -0.65
CA ARG A 116 -1.15 -16.79 -0.52
C ARG A 116 0.29 -16.38 -0.76
N ARG A 117 1.26 -17.17 -0.29
CA ARG A 117 2.67 -16.97 -0.59
C ARG A 117 2.92 -17.05 -2.10
N GLN A 118 2.40 -18.10 -2.76
CA GLN A 118 2.57 -18.26 -4.20
C GLN A 118 2.02 -17.08 -4.98
N LYS A 119 0.80 -16.62 -4.67
CA LYS A 119 0.24 -15.39 -5.25
C LYS A 119 1.09 -14.15 -5.01
N GLY A 120 1.82 -14.09 -3.89
CA GLY A 120 2.75 -13.00 -3.60
C GLY A 120 4.02 -13.08 -4.42
N LEU A 121 4.54 -14.28 -4.67
CA LEU A 121 5.71 -14.51 -5.53
C LEU A 121 5.40 -14.19 -6.99
N ASP A 122 4.24 -14.58 -7.48
CA ASP A 122 3.76 -14.30 -8.85
C ASP A 122 3.59 -12.80 -9.11
N ARG A 123 3.47 -11.99 -8.05
CA ARG A 123 3.31 -10.54 -8.07
C ARG A 123 4.57 -9.80 -7.62
N ASP A 124 5.70 -10.03 -8.25
CA ASP A 124 7.00 -9.37 -7.98
C ASP A 124 7.65 -9.68 -6.61
N GLY A 125 7.13 -10.63 -5.83
CA GLY A 125 7.71 -11.03 -4.55
C GLY A 125 7.78 -9.94 -3.48
N TYR A 126 7.02 -8.83 -3.67
CA TYR A 126 6.84 -7.82 -2.65
C TYR A 126 5.93 -8.33 -1.53
N ARG A 127 5.69 -7.52 -0.55
CA ARG A 127 4.88 -7.83 0.61
C ARG A 127 3.48 -8.36 0.25
N THR A 128 3.16 -9.60 0.63
CA THR A 128 1.84 -10.22 0.43
C THR A 128 1.07 -10.36 1.75
N THR A 129 -0.26 -10.37 1.68
CA THR A 129 -1.13 -10.53 2.86
C THR A 129 -1.40 -12.00 3.11
N LEU A 130 -0.97 -12.52 4.25
CA LEU A 130 -1.23 -13.89 4.68
C LEU A 130 -2.53 -14.05 5.46
N ALA A 131 -2.89 -13.06 6.31
CA ALA A 131 -4.13 -13.08 7.06
C ALA A 131 -4.64 -11.64 7.29
N LEU A 132 -5.96 -11.50 7.33
CA LEU A 132 -6.67 -10.26 7.65
C LEU A 132 -7.47 -10.45 8.95
N ASP A 133 -7.75 -9.34 9.62
CA ASP A 133 -8.60 -9.27 10.82
C ASP A 133 -8.15 -10.22 11.93
N LEU A 134 -6.86 -10.15 12.28
CA LEU A 134 -6.31 -10.92 13.38
C LEU A 134 -6.90 -10.45 14.71
N LYS A 135 -7.24 -11.40 15.56
CA LYS A 135 -7.66 -11.13 16.93
C LYS A 135 -6.49 -10.61 17.78
N PRO A 136 -6.75 -9.75 18.78
CA PRO A 136 -5.68 -9.23 19.67
C PRO A 136 -4.80 -10.31 20.29
N GLU A 137 -5.39 -11.46 20.67
CA GLU A 137 -4.68 -12.61 21.23
C GLU A 137 -3.69 -13.23 20.23
N GLN A 138 -4.07 -13.29 18.94
CA GLN A 138 -3.19 -13.79 17.87
C GLN A 138 -2.02 -12.84 17.64
N VAL A 139 -2.28 -11.52 17.69
CA VAL A 139 -1.25 -10.50 17.58
C VAL A 139 -0.26 -10.58 18.74
N LEU A 140 -0.74 -10.78 19.96
CA LEU A 140 0.11 -10.93 21.13
C LEU A 140 1.03 -12.15 20.99
N ARG A 141 0.47 -13.32 20.68
CA ARG A 141 1.23 -14.56 20.45
C ARG A 141 2.27 -14.40 19.33
N PHE A 142 1.90 -13.70 18.25
CA PHE A 142 2.84 -13.42 17.18
C PHE A 142 4.00 -12.55 17.66
N ARG A 143 3.74 -11.49 18.42
CA ARG A 143 4.77 -10.58 18.93
C ARG A 143 5.73 -11.26 19.91
N GLU A 144 5.24 -12.18 20.73
CA GLU A 144 6.07 -12.97 21.66
C GLU A 144 7.09 -13.84 20.93
N GLN A 145 6.78 -14.29 19.73
CA GLN A 145 7.62 -15.18 18.92
C GLN A 145 8.24 -14.50 17.69
N ALA A 146 8.09 -13.18 17.55
CA ALA A 146 8.48 -12.41 16.35
C ALA A 146 9.95 -12.61 15.95
N LEU A 147 10.87 -12.77 16.91
CA LEU A 147 12.30 -12.98 16.65
C LEU A 147 12.59 -14.21 15.79
N GLY A 148 11.73 -15.23 15.84
CA GLY A 148 11.87 -16.46 15.04
C GLY A 148 11.04 -16.48 13.74
N LEU A 149 10.33 -15.38 13.42
CA LEU A 149 9.40 -15.31 12.29
C LEU A 149 9.89 -14.32 11.23
N ARG A 150 11.14 -14.51 10.79
CA ARG A 150 11.77 -13.64 9.79
C ARG A 150 10.94 -13.55 8.51
N GLY A 151 10.75 -12.34 8.01
CA GLY A 151 9.97 -12.07 6.80
C GLY A 151 8.46 -11.96 7.04
N ALA A 152 7.94 -12.36 8.21
CA ALA A 152 6.54 -12.17 8.58
C ALA A 152 6.39 -10.96 9.51
N GLN A 153 5.37 -10.13 9.26
CA GLN A 153 5.12 -8.90 10.01
C GLN A 153 3.63 -8.68 10.22
N VAL A 154 3.25 -8.25 11.42
CA VAL A 154 1.88 -7.84 11.73
C VAL A 154 1.80 -6.32 11.78
N ASP A 155 0.93 -5.76 10.96
CA ASP A 155 0.67 -4.32 10.90
C ASP A 155 -0.80 -4.01 11.11
N VAL A 156 -1.05 -2.74 11.47
CA VAL A 156 -2.40 -2.18 11.55
C VAL A 156 -2.91 -1.91 10.14
N ASP A 157 -4.13 -2.35 9.88
CA ASP A 157 -4.82 -2.17 8.61
C ASP A 157 -6.22 -1.56 8.83
N ILE A 158 -6.79 -0.99 7.79
CA ILE A 158 -8.14 -0.42 7.81
C ILE A 158 -9.02 -1.26 6.90
N LEU A 159 -9.91 -2.04 7.50
CA LEU A 159 -10.86 -2.85 6.76
C LEU A 159 -12.26 -2.22 6.77
N ARG A 160 -12.96 -2.39 5.65
CA ARG A 160 -14.38 -2.05 5.58
C ARG A 160 -15.19 -3.07 6.38
N SER A 161 -16.06 -2.60 7.24
CA SER A 161 -16.91 -3.42 8.11
C SER A 161 -18.37 -3.10 7.85
N TYR A 162 -19.19 -4.13 7.76
CA TYR A 162 -20.64 -4.06 7.60
C TYR A 162 -21.29 -4.70 8.84
N PRO A 163 -21.60 -3.89 9.88
CA PRO A 163 -22.07 -4.41 11.18
C PRO A 163 -23.37 -5.21 11.10
N ASN A 164 -24.18 -4.95 10.07
CA ASN A 164 -25.46 -5.62 9.86
C ASN A 164 -25.38 -6.85 8.93
N GLY A 165 -24.16 -7.37 8.69
CA GLY A 165 -23.92 -8.55 7.85
C GLY A 165 -24.31 -8.29 6.39
N THR A 166 -25.18 -9.16 5.85
CA THR A 166 -25.63 -9.13 4.45
C THR A 166 -26.78 -8.15 4.19
N LEU A 167 -27.30 -7.49 5.24
CA LEU A 167 -28.44 -6.59 5.11
C LEU A 167 -28.13 -5.42 4.16
N ALA A 168 -29.02 -5.20 3.20
CA ALA A 168 -28.88 -4.21 2.14
C ALA A 168 -27.61 -4.35 1.27
N ALA A 169 -26.99 -5.54 1.20
CA ALA A 169 -25.70 -5.76 0.53
C ALA A 169 -25.71 -5.28 -0.93
N HIS A 170 -26.84 -5.45 -1.66
CA HIS A 170 -26.96 -5.01 -3.06
C HIS A 170 -26.97 -3.49 -3.19
N ALA A 171 -27.66 -2.81 -2.29
CA ALA A 171 -27.72 -1.36 -2.28
C ALA A 171 -26.38 -0.76 -1.82
N LEU A 172 -25.82 -1.27 -0.73
CA LEU A 172 -24.55 -0.79 -0.19
C LEU A 172 -23.36 -1.10 -1.11
N GLY A 173 -23.33 -2.31 -1.65
CA GLY A 173 -22.18 -2.84 -2.38
C GLY A 173 -21.04 -3.25 -1.46
N TYR A 174 -19.85 -3.42 -2.04
CA TYR A 174 -18.66 -3.86 -1.31
C TYR A 174 -17.39 -3.22 -1.86
N THR A 175 -16.32 -3.31 -1.09
CA THR A 175 -15.00 -2.81 -1.50
C THR A 175 -14.02 -3.95 -1.70
N GLN A 176 -13.15 -3.82 -2.73
CA GLN A 176 -12.04 -4.74 -2.99
C GLN A 176 -10.72 -3.98 -3.17
N PRO A 177 -9.57 -4.63 -2.95
CA PRO A 177 -8.28 -4.07 -3.34
C PRO A 177 -8.25 -3.80 -4.85
N ILE A 178 -7.53 -2.77 -5.24
CA ILE A 178 -7.24 -2.43 -6.64
C ILE A 178 -6.31 -3.51 -7.20
N THR A 179 -6.58 -3.95 -8.44
CA THR A 179 -5.68 -4.82 -9.20
C THR A 179 -4.52 -4.02 -9.82
N GLU A 180 -3.46 -4.68 -10.25
CA GLU A 180 -2.31 -4.03 -10.88
C GLU A 180 -2.68 -3.33 -12.17
N SER A 181 -3.49 -3.97 -13.02
CA SER A 181 -3.99 -3.38 -14.26
C SER A 181 -4.89 -2.14 -14.03
N GLU A 182 -5.67 -2.16 -12.95
CA GLU A 182 -6.46 -0.99 -12.55
C GLU A 182 -5.58 0.12 -11.99
N PHE A 183 -4.51 -0.24 -11.28
CA PHE A 183 -3.60 0.73 -10.69
C PHE A 183 -2.92 1.59 -11.75
N GLU A 184 -2.52 1.04 -12.89
CA GLU A 184 -1.94 1.79 -14.01
C GLU A 184 -2.84 2.96 -14.44
N ILE A 185 -4.17 2.72 -14.48
CA ILE A 185 -5.16 3.73 -14.88
C ILE A 185 -5.51 4.68 -13.73
N LEU A 186 -5.49 4.17 -12.49
CA LEU A 186 -5.96 4.91 -11.32
C LEU A 186 -4.85 5.68 -10.59
N ALA A 187 -3.58 5.39 -10.88
CA ALA A 187 -2.43 6.06 -10.26
C ALA A 187 -2.48 7.58 -10.49
N GLU A 188 -2.80 8.03 -11.69
CA GLU A 188 -2.96 9.44 -12.03
C GLU A 188 -4.08 10.13 -11.23
N LYS A 189 -5.10 9.35 -10.81
CA LYS A 189 -6.19 9.82 -9.95
C LYS A 189 -5.82 9.78 -8.45
N GLY A 190 -4.54 9.56 -8.15
CA GLY A 190 -3.98 9.56 -6.81
C GLY A 190 -4.31 8.30 -5.99
N TYR A 191 -4.63 7.17 -6.65
CA TYR A 191 -4.76 5.89 -5.98
C TYR A 191 -3.37 5.30 -5.68
N LYS A 192 -3.30 4.53 -4.59
CA LYS A 192 -2.11 3.77 -4.20
C LYS A 192 -2.36 2.28 -4.39
N ILE A 193 -1.31 1.50 -4.61
CA ILE A 193 -1.41 0.07 -4.90
C ILE A 193 -2.16 -0.76 -3.83
N ARG A 194 -2.33 -0.21 -2.63
CA ARG A 194 -3.07 -0.83 -1.51
C ARG A 194 -4.45 -0.26 -1.28
N ASP A 195 -4.88 0.66 -2.14
CA ASP A 195 -6.22 1.23 -2.02
C ASP A 195 -7.30 0.16 -2.24
N ARG A 196 -8.44 0.40 -1.62
CA ARG A 196 -9.64 -0.37 -1.84
C ARG A 196 -10.65 0.51 -2.57
N ILE A 197 -11.25 -0.01 -3.62
CA ILE A 197 -12.24 0.68 -4.43
C ILE A 197 -13.61 0.03 -4.22
N GLY A 198 -14.66 0.83 -4.22
CA GLY A 198 -16.04 0.33 -4.26
C GLY A 198 -16.33 -0.33 -5.61
N ARG A 199 -16.85 -1.55 -5.59
CA ARG A 199 -17.13 -2.35 -6.79
C ARG A 199 -18.54 -2.19 -7.30
N THR A 200 -19.48 -2.12 -6.38
CA THR A 200 -20.93 -2.08 -6.69
C THR A 200 -21.65 -1.13 -5.75
N GLY A 201 -22.91 -0.86 -6.05
CA GLY A 201 -23.82 -0.13 -5.18
C GLY A 201 -23.35 1.28 -4.81
N VAL A 202 -23.73 1.72 -3.63
CA VAL A 202 -23.39 3.03 -3.07
C VAL A 202 -21.88 3.20 -2.90
N GLU A 203 -21.17 2.12 -2.54
CA GLU A 203 -19.71 2.14 -2.39
C GLU A 203 -19.00 2.54 -3.70
N ALA A 204 -19.49 2.06 -4.85
CA ALA A 204 -18.94 2.43 -6.15
C ALA A 204 -19.43 3.81 -6.62
N ALA A 205 -20.73 4.08 -6.51
CA ALA A 205 -21.34 5.31 -6.99
C ALA A 205 -20.79 6.56 -6.30
N TYR A 206 -20.50 6.44 -5.00
CA TYR A 206 -20.01 7.54 -4.15
C TYR A 206 -18.52 7.39 -3.77
N GLU A 207 -17.74 6.61 -4.53
CA GLU A 207 -16.32 6.35 -4.29
C GLU A 207 -15.52 7.63 -4.00
N ARG A 208 -15.70 8.68 -4.79
CA ARG A 208 -14.97 9.95 -4.66
C ARG A 208 -15.22 10.66 -3.33
N HIS A 209 -16.41 10.48 -2.74
CA HIS A 209 -16.78 11.10 -1.48
C HIS A 209 -16.32 10.25 -0.29
N LEU A 210 -16.45 8.93 -0.43
CA LEU A 210 -16.17 7.97 0.64
C LEU A 210 -14.67 7.69 0.84
N ARG A 211 -13.86 7.72 -0.23
CA ARG A 211 -12.47 7.30 -0.21
C ARG A 211 -11.57 8.13 0.73
N GLY A 212 -11.77 9.46 0.79
CA GLY A 212 -10.84 10.37 1.46
C GLY A 212 -9.58 10.66 0.64
N LYS A 213 -8.58 11.31 1.26
CA LYS A 213 -7.31 11.67 0.62
C LYS A 213 -6.14 11.16 1.45
N TRP A 214 -5.19 10.54 0.76
CA TRP A 214 -3.96 10.05 1.38
C TRP A 214 -3.16 11.17 2.05
N GLY A 215 -2.69 10.89 3.25
CA GLY A 215 -1.64 11.63 3.91
C GLY A 215 -0.28 10.98 3.66
N GLY A 216 0.73 11.49 4.33
CA GLY A 216 2.07 10.91 4.29
C GLY A 216 2.97 11.53 5.32
N GLN A 217 3.92 10.76 5.78
CA GLN A 217 4.98 11.19 6.65
C GLN A 217 6.28 11.21 5.86
N MET A 218 6.94 12.35 5.82
CA MET A 218 8.25 12.51 5.19
C MET A 218 9.32 12.17 6.22
N LEU A 219 10.00 11.07 6.01
CA LEU A 219 11.07 10.58 6.87
C LEU A 219 12.41 10.74 6.16
N GLU A 220 13.39 11.27 6.89
CA GLU A 220 14.77 11.23 6.48
C GLU A 220 15.37 9.90 6.87
N VAL A 221 15.94 9.18 5.91
CA VAL A 221 16.57 7.88 6.12
C VAL A 221 18.05 7.95 5.74
N ASN A 222 18.87 7.14 6.42
CA ASN A 222 20.27 6.95 6.04
C ASN A 222 20.40 5.93 4.89
N ALA A 223 21.64 5.68 4.44
CA ALA A 223 21.93 4.71 3.38
C ALA A 223 21.51 3.27 3.72
N MET A 224 21.30 2.94 4.99
CA MET A 224 20.81 1.65 5.46
C MET A 224 19.27 1.59 5.55
N GLY A 225 18.58 2.72 5.25
CA GLY A 225 17.12 2.82 5.35
C GLY A 225 16.59 3.10 6.76
N GLU A 226 17.47 3.39 7.72
CA GLU A 226 17.07 3.71 9.09
C GLU A 226 16.58 5.14 9.20
N VAL A 227 15.47 5.34 9.90
CA VAL A 227 14.86 6.66 10.10
C VAL A 227 15.75 7.50 11.02
N GLN A 228 16.24 8.61 10.48
CA GLN A 228 17.04 9.60 11.22
C GLN A 228 16.17 10.70 11.81
N ARG A 229 15.23 11.20 11.03
CA ARG A 229 14.41 12.34 11.44
C ARG A 229 13.07 12.35 10.71
N ASN A 230 12.03 12.86 11.38
CA ASN A 230 10.77 13.23 10.76
C ASN A 230 10.86 14.66 10.21
N LEU A 231 10.71 14.83 8.91
CA LEU A 231 10.79 16.13 8.22
C LEU A 231 9.43 16.83 8.13
N GLY A 232 8.35 16.06 8.24
CA GLY A 232 7.00 16.61 8.20
C GLY A 232 5.94 15.53 8.15
N ASP A 233 4.75 15.88 8.60
CA ASP A 233 3.57 15.00 8.58
C ASP A 233 2.43 15.69 7.85
N ARG A 234 1.95 15.10 6.77
CA ARG A 234 0.74 15.52 6.08
C ARG A 234 -0.39 14.58 6.52
N PRO A 235 -1.31 15.05 7.38
CA PRO A 235 -2.39 14.20 7.86
C PRO A 235 -3.26 13.70 6.70
N SER A 236 -3.70 12.46 6.78
CA SER A 236 -4.71 11.92 5.85
C SER A 236 -6.05 12.60 6.12
N GLN A 237 -6.81 12.87 5.06
CA GLN A 237 -8.15 13.40 5.17
C GLN A 237 -9.15 12.25 5.04
N ALA A 238 -9.95 12.01 6.08
CA ALA A 238 -11.00 11.02 6.05
C ALA A 238 -12.02 11.31 4.94
N GLY A 239 -12.64 10.27 4.41
CA GLY A 239 -13.78 10.39 3.51
C GLY A 239 -15.00 10.99 4.22
N LYS A 240 -15.92 11.52 3.42
CA LYS A 240 -17.17 12.10 3.94
C LYS A 240 -18.15 10.99 4.26
N ASP A 241 -18.84 11.13 5.39
CA ASP A 241 -19.96 10.26 5.72
C ASP A 241 -21.13 10.52 4.77
N LEU A 242 -21.85 9.47 4.43
CA LEU A 242 -23.00 9.52 3.55
C LEU A 242 -24.23 8.99 4.28
N VAL A 243 -25.25 9.83 4.40
CA VAL A 243 -26.57 9.45 4.95
C VAL A 243 -27.45 9.02 3.79
N LEU A 244 -27.90 7.76 3.85
CA LEU A 244 -28.78 7.17 2.85
C LEU A 244 -30.24 7.35 3.27
N THR A 245 -31.13 7.30 2.29
CA THR A 245 -32.58 7.27 2.53
C THR A 245 -33.09 5.93 3.04
N LEU A 246 -32.23 4.90 3.07
CA LEU A 246 -32.53 3.58 3.61
C LEU A 246 -32.95 3.65 5.08
N ASP A 247 -34.01 2.91 5.45
CA ASP A 247 -34.38 2.65 6.84
C ASP A 247 -34.01 1.21 7.20
N LEU A 248 -33.10 1.05 8.17
CA LEU A 248 -32.55 -0.25 8.55
C LEU A 248 -33.63 -1.24 9.04
N ASP A 249 -34.66 -0.75 9.73
CA ASP A 249 -35.73 -1.61 10.25
C ASP A 249 -36.63 -2.10 9.11
N LEU A 250 -37.02 -1.18 8.22
CA LEU A 250 -37.82 -1.50 7.06
C LEU A 250 -37.10 -2.47 6.13
N GLN A 251 -35.78 -2.26 5.91
CA GLN A 251 -34.94 -3.15 5.11
C GLN A 251 -34.90 -4.56 5.70
N ARG A 252 -34.77 -4.68 7.03
CA ARG A 252 -34.74 -5.99 7.71
C ARG A 252 -36.06 -6.74 7.52
N VAL A 253 -37.19 -6.06 7.70
CA VAL A 253 -38.51 -6.65 7.49
C VAL A 253 -38.71 -7.09 6.03
N ALA A 254 -38.28 -6.25 5.08
CA ALA A 254 -38.36 -6.56 3.65
C ALA A 254 -37.55 -7.81 3.28
N GLU A 255 -36.30 -7.90 3.75
CA GLU A 255 -35.47 -9.09 3.49
C GLU A 255 -35.99 -10.36 4.16
N GLN A 256 -36.53 -10.26 5.38
CA GLN A 256 -37.18 -11.37 6.07
C GLN A 256 -38.41 -11.87 5.30
N ALA A 257 -39.22 -10.98 4.75
CA ALA A 257 -40.38 -11.35 3.94
C ALA A 257 -40.01 -12.08 2.63
N LEU A 258 -38.79 -11.87 2.13
CA LEU A 258 -38.26 -12.54 0.93
C LEU A 258 -37.39 -13.76 1.23
N ALA A 259 -37.07 -14.06 2.49
CA ALA A 259 -36.07 -15.09 2.84
C ALA A 259 -36.40 -16.48 2.27
N ASP A 260 -37.67 -16.84 2.25
CA ASP A 260 -38.15 -18.14 1.78
C ASP A 260 -38.56 -18.14 0.29
N LYS A 261 -38.35 -17.02 -0.42
CA LYS A 261 -38.74 -16.90 -1.83
C LYS A 261 -37.55 -17.14 -2.75
N PRO A 262 -37.76 -17.77 -3.90
CA PRO A 262 -36.68 -17.99 -4.89
C PRO A 262 -36.19 -16.69 -5.54
N GLY A 263 -37.02 -15.65 -5.57
CA GLY A 263 -36.74 -14.31 -6.07
C GLY A 263 -37.90 -13.39 -5.73
N GLY A 264 -37.67 -12.09 -5.74
CA GLY A 264 -38.74 -11.10 -5.47
C GLY A 264 -38.21 -9.72 -5.16
N ALA A 265 -39.08 -8.75 -5.14
CA ALA A 265 -38.78 -7.39 -4.71
C ALA A 265 -39.87 -6.93 -3.72
N VAL A 266 -39.45 -6.08 -2.79
CA VAL A 266 -40.39 -5.40 -1.87
C VAL A 266 -40.43 -3.93 -2.26
N VAL A 267 -41.64 -3.42 -2.42
CA VAL A 267 -41.89 -2.01 -2.67
C VAL A 267 -42.74 -1.47 -1.51
N ALA A 268 -42.21 -0.47 -0.82
CA ALA A 268 -42.93 0.22 0.24
C ALA A 268 -43.17 1.67 -0.18
N LEU A 269 -44.41 2.11 -0.09
CA LEU A 269 -44.84 3.48 -0.41
C LEU A 269 -45.33 4.16 0.85
N GLU A 270 -44.75 5.30 1.16
CA GLU A 270 -45.26 6.16 2.23
C GLU A 270 -46.45 6.97 1.69
N ALA A 271 -47.66 6.66 2.18
CA ALA A 271 -48.88 7.22 1.67
C ALA A 271 -49.01 8.76 1.83
N ALA A 272 -48.36 9.31 2.84
CA ALA A 272 -48.40 10.73 3.13
C ALA A 272 -47.50 11.58 2.24
N THR A 273 -46.33 11.05 1.86
CA THR A 273 -45.30 11.79 1.14
C THR A 273 -45.05 11.24 -0.27
N CYS A 274 -45.69 10.14 -0.64
CA CYS A 274 -45.45 9.40 -1.89
C CYS A 274 -43.97 8.95 -2.07
N LEU A 275 -43.19 8.89 -1.00
CA LEU A 275 -41.83 8.37 -1.07
C LEU A 275 -41.83 6.88 -1.30
N LEU A 276 -41.08 6.48 -2.34
CA LEU A 276 -40.95 5.09 -2.75
C LEU A 276 -39.68 4.48 -2.15
N TYR A 277 -39.83 3.35 -1.47
CA TYR A 277 -38.73 2.52 -1.02
C TYR A 277 -38.77 1.19 -1.78
N THR A 278 -37.69 0.86 -2.46
CA THR A 278 -37.56 -0.41 -3.22
C THR A 278 -36.33 -1.16 -2.74
N SER A 279 -36.47 -2.45 -2.49
CA SER A 279 -35.37 -3.34 -2.15
C SER A 279 -35.42 -4.60 -3.03
N PRO A 280 -34.48 -4.74 -3.99
CA PRO A 280 -34.39 -5.96 -4.79
C PRO A 280 -33.85 -7.13 -3.95
N SER A 281 -34.26 -8.34 -4.30
CA SER A 281 -33.75 -9.56 -3.68
C SER A 281 -32.31 -9.85 -4.15
N PRO A 282 -31.45 -10.42 -3.25
CA PRO A 282 -30.13 -10.92 -3.64
C PRO A 282 -30.07 -11.84 -4.84
N ARG A 283 -31.17 -12.53 -5.14
CA ARG A 283 -31.26 -13.57 -6.17
C ARG A 283 -31.52 -13.02 -7.58
N ASP A 284 -31.91 -11.76 -7.71
CA ASP A 284 -32.23 -11.16 -9.02
C ASP A 284 -31.00 -10.78 -9.85
N LEU A 285 -29.79 -10.89 -9.30
CA LEU A 285 -28.52 -10.54 -9.95
C LEU A 285 -27.82 -11.72 -10.63
N TYR A 286 -28.40 -12.92 -10.63
CA TYR A 286 -27.82 -14.13 -11.22
C TYR A 286 -28.61 -14.66 -12.44
N GLN A 287 -29.30 -13.78 -13.17
CA GLN A 287 -29.86 -14.11 -14.47
C GLN A 287 -29.09 -13.43 -15.60
#